data_5cb269bca642f05584fbe41ed8adffe6
#
_entry.id   5cb269bca642f05584fbe41ed8adffe6
#
_cell.length_a   1.000
_cell.length_b   1.000
_cell.length_c   1.000
_cell.angle_alpha   90.00
_cell.angle_beta   90.00
_cell.angle_gamma   90.00
#
_symmetry.space_group_name_H-M   'P 1'
#
loop_
_entity.id
_entity.type
_entity.pdbx_description
1 polymer ?
#
loop_
_entity_poly.entity_id
_entity_poly.type
_entity_poly.pdbx_seq_one_letter_code
_entity_poly.pdbx_strand_id
1 'polypeptide(L)'
;ELKISAEGNRLVYSIAPTREAAILGAGHAGNGAFWIDDWTGRWATTCYYDNYPLWATEYNNESSLEERIDDIHWEPLNEEVVNFHYFISPEQAKSKPFSHKFKSNRKFREFKATACVNDEINLFAKQTIEKAELGQDAVTDMLTLTYYAGAYDHQSARQYGMEMQDTYARLDRQLE
;
A
#
# COMPACT_ATOMS: atom_id res chain seq x y z
N GLU A 1 -18.53 -13.52 -9.22
CA GLU A 1 -19.96 -13.21 -9.30
C GLU A 1 -20.19 -11.83 -9.92
N LEU A 2 -19.53 -10.78 -9.43
CA LEU A 2 -19.71 -9.40 -9.88
C LEU A 2 -19.47 -9.22 -11.41
N LYS A 3 -18.41 -9.81 -11.94
CA LYS A 3 -18.07 -9.74 -13.38
C LYS A 3 -19.02 -10.55 -14.25
N ILE A 4 -19.50 -11.68 -13.73
CA ILE A 4 -20.48 -12.54 -14.41
C ILE A 4 -21.83 -11.83 -14.57
N SER A 5 -22.25 -11.07 -13.56
CA SER A 5 -23.53 -10.34 -13.59
C SER A 5 -23.58 -9.19 -14.61
N ALA A 6 -22.43 -8.76 -15.13
CA ALA A 6 -22.30 -7.69 -16.12
C ALA A 6 -21.79 -8.19 -17.49
N GLU A 7 -22.01 -9.47 -17.80
CA GLU A 7 -21.63 -10.10 -19.08
C GLU A 7 -20.13 -9.93 -19.42
N GLY A 8 -19.28 -9.77 -18.42
CA GLY A 8 -17.85 -9.62 -18.58
C GLY A 8 -17.33 -8.19 -18.84
N ASN A 9 -18.21 -7.21 -19.01
CA ASN A 9 -17.81 -5.83 -19.34
C ASN A 9 -17.29 -5.02 -18.14
N ARG A 10 -17.42 -5.55 -16.92
CA ARG A 10 -16.99 -4.90 -15.69
C ARG A 10 -15.50 -5.04 -15.46
N LEU A 11 -14.84 -3.94 -15.12
CA LEU A 11 -13.45 -3.93 -14.71
C LEU A 11 -13.32 -4.22 -13.20
N VAL A 12 -12.42 -5.13 -12.85
CA VAL A 12 -12.13 -5.53 -11.47
C VAL A 12 -10.65 -5.55 -11.25
N TYR A 13 -10.15 -4.62 -10.45
CA TYR A 13 -8.74 -4.52 -10.08
C TYR A 13 -8.54 -4.62 -8.58
N SER A 14 -7.37 -5.10 -8.17
CA SER A 14 -6.95 -5.14 -6.77
C SER A 14 -5.52 -4.68 -6.62
N ILE A 15 -5.27 -3.82 -5.63
CA ILE A 15 -3.96 -3.25 -5.32
C ILE A 15 -3.68 -3.50 -3.84
N ALA A 16 -2.53 -4.08 -3.54
CA ALA A 16 -2.13 -4.41 -2.18
C ALA A 16 -0.61 -4.36 -2.00
N PRO A 17 -0.08 -4.23 -0.78
CA PRO A 17 1.35 -4.33 -0.53
C PRO A 17 1.92 -5.71 -0.88
N THR A 18 1.12 -6.78 -0.71
CA THR A 18 1.55 -8.17 -0.87
C THR A 18 0.78 -8.88 -1.97
N ARG A 19 1.45 -9.85 -2.59
CA ARG A 19 0.89 -10.67 -3.67
C ARG A 19 -0.40 -11.39 -3.26
N GLU A 20 -0.39 -11.98 -2.07
CA GLU A 20 -1.50 -12.77 -1.55
C GLU A 20 -2.77 -11.92 -1.39
N ALA A 21 -2.62 -10.73 -0.80
CA ALA A 21 -3.73 -9.81 -0.60
C ALA A 21 -4.27 -9.28 -1.94
N ALA A 22 -3.39 -8.95 -2.89
CA ALA A 22 -3.79 -8.48 -4.21
C ALA A 22 -4.58 -9.55 -4.98
N ILE A 23 -4.10 -10.80 -5.00
CA ILE A 23 -4.77 -11.91 -5.71
C ILE A 23 -6.11 -12.24 -5.06
N LEU A 24 -6.19 -12.27 -3.73
CA LEU A 24 -7.45 -12.50 -3.01
C LEU A 24 -8.48 -11.40 -3.29
N GLY A 25 -8.05 -10.15 -3.36
CA GLY A 25 -8.92 -9.01 -3.66
C GLY A 25 -9.48 -9.00 -5.09
N ALA A 26 -8.68 -9.42 -6.08
CA ALA A 26 -9.11 -9.49 -7.48
C ALA A 26 -9.98 -10.72 -7.78
N GLY A 27 -9.71 -11.84 -7.09
CA GLY A 27 -10.37 -13.12 -7.36
C GLY A 27 -10.06 -13.69 -8.74
N HIS A 28 -10.73 -14.78 -9.10
CA HIS A 28 -10.48 -15.50 -10.36
C HIS A 28 -10.83 -14.73 -11.63
N ALA A 29 -11.85 -13.90 -11.58
CA ALA A 29 -12.37 -13.19 -12.76
C ALA A 29 -11.89 -11.73 -12.82
N GLY A 30 -10.92 -11.33 -11.99
CA GLY A 30 -10.34 -9.98 -12.03
C GLY A 30 -9.67 -9.65 -13.36
N ASN A 31 -9.51 -8.37 -13.65
CA ASN A 31 -8.71 -7.87 -14.77
C ASN A 31 -7.24 -7.72 -14.39
N GLY A 32 -6.95 -7.49 -13.10
CA GLY A 32 -5.58 -7.40 -12.62
C GLY A 32 -5.49 -7.37 -11.10
N ALA A 33 -4.37 -7.91 -10.61
CA ALA A 33 -3.96 -7.82 -9.21
C ALA A 33 -2.53 -7.29 -9.18
N PHE A 34 -2.31 -6.22 -8.44
CA PHE A 34 -1.02 -5.54 -8.38
C PHE A 34 -0.48 -5.50 -6.95
N TRP A 35 0.81 -5.78 -6.82
CA TRP A 35 1.54 -5.70 -5.55
C TRP A 35 2.94 -5.15 -5.75
N ILE A 36 3.57 -4.72 -4.66
CA ILE A 36 4.95 -4.26 -4.70
C ILE A 36 5.89 -5.45 -4.56
N ASP A 37 6.79 -5.62 -5.53
CA ASP A 37 7.81 -6.67 -5.50
C ASP A 37 8.86 -6.40 -4.41
N ASP A 38 9.22 -7.43 -3.64
CA ASP A 38 10.10 -7.34 -2.48
C ASP A 38 11.56 -6.96 -2.82
N TRP A 39 11.96 -7.19 -4.07
CA TRP A 39 13.35 -7.02 -4.49
C TRP A 39 13.57 -5.77 -5.32
N THR A 40 12.62 -5.45 -6.18
CA THR A 40 12.72 -4.34 -7.12
C THR A 40 11.95 -3.10 -6.68
N GLY A 41 10.97 -3.24 -5.78
CA GLY A 41 10.05 -2.16 -5.41
C GLY A 41 9.08 -1.76 -6.52
N ARG A 42 9.06 -2.48 -7.63
CA ARG A 42 8.16 -2.23 -8.76
C ARG A 42 6.80 -2.85 -8.50
N TRP A 43 5.77 -2.25 -9.04
CA TRP A 43 4.46 -2.87 -9.11
C TRP A 43 4.52 -4.07 -10.04
N ALA A 44 4.10 -5.21 -9.55
CA ALA A 44 4.11 -6.50 -10.23
C ALA A 44 2.70 -7.08 -10.31
N THR A 45 2.48 -7.99 -11.24
CA THR A 45 1.25 -8.77 -11.41
C THR A 45 1.59 -10.22 -11.73
N THR A 46 0.59 -11.03 -12.01
CA THR A 46 0.76 -12.41 -12.46
C THR A 46 0.25 -12.58 -13.89
N CYS A 47 0.85 -13.51 -14.64
CA CYS A 47 0.39 -13.90 -15.96
C CYS A 47 -0.97 -14.64 -15.97
N TYR A 48 -1.58 -14.83 -14.80
CA TYR A 48 -2.92 -15.41 -14.69
C TYR A 48 -4.00 -14.46 -15.21
N TYR A 49 -3.84 -13.15 -14.96
CA TYR A 49 -4.71 -12.11 -15.49
C TYR A 49 -4.25 -11.70 -16.90
N ASP A 50 -4.99 -10.81 -17.53
CA ASP A 50 -4.61 -10.25 -18.83
C ASP A 50 -3.19 -9.66 -18.83
N ASN A 51 -2.71 -9.26 -20.01
CA ASN A 51 -1.37 -8.69 -20.16
C ASN A 51 -1.12 -7.54 -19.17
N TYR A 52 0.13 -7.43 -18.75
CA TYR A 52 0.57 -6.31 -17.91
C TYR A 52 0.27 -4.98 -18.61
N PRO A 53 -0.57 -4.10 -18.04
CA PRO A 53 -0.99 -2.89 -18.72
C PRO A 53 0.19 -1.94 -19.01
N LEU A 54 0.15 -1.29 -20.17
CA LEU A 54 1.19 -0.33 -20.54
C LEU A 54 1.33 0.80 -19.52
N TRP A 55 0.22 1.33 -19.02
CA TRP A 55 0.23 2.38 -18.01
C TRP A 55 0.92 1.96 -16.69
N ALA A 56 0.85 0.69 -16.32
CA ALA A 56 1.56 0.19 -15.14
C ALA A 56 3.08 0.06 -15.39
N THR A 57 3.46 -0.24 -16.65
CA THR A 57 4.86 -0.20 -17.08
C THR A 57 5.40 1.24 -17.06
N GLU A 58 4.61 2.20 -17.55
CA GLU A 58 4.93 3.63 -17.53
C GLU A 58 5.11 4.12 -16.10
N TYR A 59 4.18 3.80 -15.19
CA TYR A 59 4.32 4.14 -13.78
C TYR A 59 5.62 3.62 -13.17
N ASN A 60 5.95 2.37 -13.43
CA ASN A 60 7.20 1.77 -12.95
C ASN A 60 8.47 2.44 -13.52
N ASN A 61 8.37 3.09 -14.66
CA ASN A 61 9.52 3.76 -15.28
C ASN A 61 9.61 5.24 -14.93
N GLU A 62 8.48 5.91 -14.71
CA GLU A 62 8.41 7.36 -14.49
C GLU A 62 8.27 7.75 -13.01
N SER A 63 7.71 6.85 -12.20
CA SER A 63 7.40 7.09 -10.79
C SER A 63 7.89 5.95 -9.88
N SER A 64 9.01 5.36 -10.23
CA SER A 64 9.57 4.19 -9.54
C SER A 64 9.76 4.42 -8.04
N LEU A 65 9.22 3.53 -7.22
CA LEU A 65 9.53 3.49 -5.80
C LEU A 65 11.04 3.24 -5.57
N GLU A 66 11.69 2.51 -6.47
CA GLU A 66 13.14 2.23 -6.41
C GLU A 66 13.98 3.51 -6.36
N GLU A 67 13.61 4.54 -7.14
CA GLU A 67 14.31 5.82 -7.17
C GLU A 67 13.99 6.72 -5.97
N ARG A 68 12.80 6.58 -5.41
CA ARG A 68 12.29 7.46 -4.33
C ARG A 68 12.53 6.92 -2.92
N ILE A 69 12.70 5.61 -2.75
CA ILE A 69 12.69 4.95 -1.44
C ILE A 69 13.81 5.43 -0.51
N ASP A 70 14.95 5.80 -1.06
CA ASP A 70 16.10 6.25 -0.28
C ASP A 70 15.89 7.63 0.37
N ASP A 71 14.95 8.41 -0.18
CA ASP A 71 14.52 9.72 0.32
C ASP A 71 13.29 9.64 1.24
N ILE A 72 12.63 8.48 1.30
CA ILE A 72 11.49 8.28 2.18
C ILE A 72 11.97 8.04 3.61
N HIS A 73 11.50 8.90 4.51
CA HIS A 73 11.73 8.76 5.95
C HIS A 73 10.41 8.62 6.66
N TRP A 74 10.28 7.61 7.50
CA TRP A 74 9.11 7.47 8.35
C TRP A 74 9.43 7.99 9.75
N GLU A 75 8.85 9.13 10.07
CA GLU A 75 8.91 9.81 11.35
C GLU A 75 7.47 10.07 11.84
N PRO A 76 7.23 10.31 13.11
CA PRO A 76 5.90 10.63 13.60
C PRO A 76 5.26 11.78 12.83
N LEU A 77 3.98 11.65 12.48
CA LEU A 77 3.22 12.66 11.73
C LEU A 77 3.16 14.00 12.48
N ASN A 78 3.05 13.93 13.80
CA ASN A 78 3.14 15.09 14.71
C ASN A 78 3.61 14.64 16.09
N GLU A 79 4.00 15.60 16.94
CA GLU A 79 4.44 15.34 18.30
C GLU A 79 3.32 14.80 19.21
N GLU A 80 2.05 15.06 18.88
CA GLU A 80 0.89 14.60 19.66
C GLU A 80 0.69 13.10 19.52
N VAL A 81 1.02 12.51 18.38
CA VAL A 81 0.98 11.05 18.15
C VAL A 81 1.89 10.32 19.14
N VAL A 82 2.99 10.94 19.54
CA VAL A 82 3.95 10.38 20.50
C VAL A 82 3.42 10.35 21.93
N ASN A 83 2.40 11.14 22.24
CA ASN A 83 1.87 11.34 23.60
C ASN A 83 0.62 10.51 23.93
N PHE A 84 0.13 9.68 23.03
CA PHE A 84 -1.01 8.81 23.31
C PHE A 84 -0.64 7.63 24.21
N HIS A 85 -1.06 7.67 25.46
CA HIS A 85 -0.70 6.69 26.51
C HIS A 85 -1.32 5.29 26.34
N TYR A 86 -2.21 5.07 25.38
CA TYR A 86 -2.91 3.78 25.23
C TYR A 86 -2.03 2.63 24.73
N PHE A 87 -1.03 2.92 23.91
CA PHE A 87 -0.16 1.91 23.28
C PHE A 87 1.30 2.06 23.68
N ILE A 88 1.65 3.16 24.37
CA ILE A 88 3.02 3.51 24.72
C ILE A 88 3.23 3.25 26.20
N SER A 89 4.25 2.47 26.56
CA SER A 89 4.64 2.33 27.96
C SER A 89 5.22 3.65 28.51
N PRO A 90 5.21 3.87 29.84
CA PRO A 90 5.85 5.05 30.44
C PRO A 90 7.33 5.21 30.09
N GLU A 91 8.02 4.11 29.78
CA GLU A 91 9.42 4.12 29.34
C GLU A 91 9.52 4.61 27.89
N GLN A 92 8.62 4.16 27.00
CA GLN A 92 8.57 4.60 25.61
C GLN A 92 8.18 6.08 25.48
N ALA A 93 7.29 6.56 26.33
CA ALA A 93 6.89 7.98 26.36
C ALA A 93 8.05 8.94 26.66
N LYS A 94 9.15 8.43 27.24
CA LYS A 94 10.39 9.18 27.49
C LYS A 94 11.44 8.98 26.40
N SER A 95 11.19 8.13 25.42
CA SER A 95 12.11 7.87 24.34
C SER A 95 12.06 8.97 23.28
N LYS A 96 13.12 9.07 22.49
CA LYS A 96 13.11 9.95 21.31
C LYS A 96 12.06 9.45 20.31
N PRO A 97 11.47 10.34 19.50
CA PRO A 97 10.65 9.95 18.38
C PRO A 97 11.36 8.94 17.47
N PHE A 98 10.61 7.99 16.93
CA PHE A 98 11.19 7.03 16.01
C PHE A 98 11.57 7.72 14.67
N SER A 99 12.56 7.16 13.97
CA SER A 99 12.93 7.57 12.62
C SER A 99 13.45 6.34 11.87
N HIS A 100 12.72 5.93 10.85
CA HIS A 100 13.06 4.78 10.01
C HIS A 100 13.47 5.22 8.61
N LYS A 101 14.56 4.63 8.10
CA LYS A 101 15.10 4.84 6.76
C LYS A 101 15.26 3.50 6.07
N PHE A 102 14.91 3.42 4.82
CA PHE A 102 14.90 2.20 4.03
C PHE A 102 16.19 2.05 3.21
N LYS A 103 17.28 1.64 3.87
CA LYS A 103 18.62 1.54 3.24
C LYS A 103 19.21 0.13 3.23
N SER A 104 18.48 -0.86 3.77
CA SER A 104 18.92 -2.24 3.80
C SER A 104 18.78 -2.91 2.43
N ASN A 105 19.36 -4.10 2.27
CA ASN A 105 19.12 -4.95 1.10
C ASN A 105 17.69 -5.51 1.04
N ARG A 106 16.88 -5.27 2.08
CA ARG A 106 15.45 -5.63 2.16
C ARG A 106 14.54 -4.40 2.21
N LYS A 107 15.03 -3.26 1.75
CA LYS A 107 14.37 -1.95 1.88
C LYS A 107 12.90 -1.94 1.44
N PHE A 108 12.57 -2.60 0.34
CA PHE A 108 11.18 -2.66 -0.14
C PHE A 108 10.28 -3.51 0.74
N ARG A 109 10.79 -4.63 1.26
CA ARG A 109 10.05 -5.46 2.21
C ARG A 109 9.82 -4.73 3.53
N GLU A 110 10.81 -4.03 4.04
CA GLU A 110 10.68 -3.20 5.25
C GLU A 110 9.67 -2.06 5.02
N PHE A 111 9.76 -1.39 3.87
CA PHE A 111 8.82 -0.34 3.48
C PHE A 111 7.36 -0.82 3.46
N LYS A 112 7.10 -2.01 2.92
CA LYS A 112 5.76 -2.59 2.85
C LYS A 112 5.13 -2.88 4.22
N ALA A 113 5.94 -2.99 5.27
CA ALA A 113 5.52 -3.18 6.65
C ALA A 113 5.51 -1.86 7.44
N THR A 114 5.19 -0.75 6.80
CA THR A 114 5.09 0.59 7.38
C THR A 114 3.88 1.34 6.86
N ALA A 115 3.51 2.42 7.55
CA ALA A 115 2.44 3.32 7.10
C ALA A 115 2.73 3.99 5.74
N CYS A 116 4.00 4.14 5.38
CA CYS A 116 4.40 4.81 4.14
C CYS A 116 3.97 4.04 2.87
N VAL A 117 3.75 2.72 2.97
CA VAL A 117 3.29 1.94 1.82
C VAL A 117 1.89 2.37 1.36
N ASN A 118 1.06 2.90 2.27
CA ASN A 118 -0.29 3.31 1.95
C ASN A 118 -0.30 4.53 1.02
N ASP A 119 0.67 5.43 1.13
CA ASP A 119 0.83 6.55 0.19
C ASP A 119 1.14 6.03 -1.22
N GLU A 120 1.98 5.01 -1.33
CA GLU A 120 2.31 4.36 -2.61
C GLU A 120 1.11 3.63 -3.20
N ILE A 121 0.29 2.97 -2.37
CA ILE A 121 -0.97 2.35 -2.79
C ILE A 121 -1.92 3.41 -3.36
N ASN A 122 -2.07 4.55 -2.70
CA ASN A 122 -2.92 5.64 -3.16
C ASN A 122 -2.43 6.25 -4.49
N LEU A 123 -1.13 6.42 -4.66
CA LEU A 123 -0.55 6.92 -5.91
C LEU A 123 -0.85 5.96 -7.08
N PHE A 124 -0.60 4.68 -6.88
CA PHE A 124 -0.87 3.68 -7.92
C PHE A 124 -2.36 3.47 -8.17
N ALA A 125 -3.21 3.59 -7.13
CA ALA A 125 -4.67 3.53 -7.27
C ALA A 125 -5.22 4.67 -8.11
N LYS A 126 -4.75 5.91 -7.90
CA LYS A 126 -5.12 7.07 -8.73
C LYS A 126 -4.74 6.85 -10.19
N GLN A 127 -3.54 6.36 -10.44
CA GLN A 127 -3.08 6.00 -11.79
C GLN A 127 -3.97 4.93 -12.41
N THR A 128 -4.34 3.89 -11.63
CA THR A 128 -5.21 2.82 -12.10
C THR A 128 -6.60 3.34 -12.47
N ILE A 129 -7.21 4.17 -11.62
CA ILE A 129 -8.52 4.77 -11.89
C ILE A 129 -8.49 5.60 -13.18
N GLU A 130 -7.47 6.44 -13.33
CA GLU A 130 -7.34 7.34 -14.48
C GLU A 130 -7.05 6.59 -15.78
N LYS A 131 -6.07 5.70 -15.77
CA LYS A 131 -5.55 5.06 -16.99
C LYS A 131 -6.33 3.83 -17.42
N ALA A 132 -7.00 3.14 -16.51
CA ALA A 132 -7.94 2.08 -16.82
C ALA A 132 -9.37 2.58 -17.02
N GLU A 133 -9.58 3.92 -16.95
CA GLU A 133 -10.89 4.58 -17.17
C GLU A 133 -11.99 4.02 -16.27
N LEU A 134 -11.66 3.68 -15.00
CA LEU A 134 -12.63 3.09 -14.08
C LEU A 134 -13.79 4.07 -13.79
N GLY A 135 -15.02 3.54 -13.87
CA GLY A 135 -16.24 4.29 -13.58
C GLY A 135 -16.62 5.32 -14.65
N GLN A 136 -16.06 5.22 -15.87
CA GLN A 136 -16.34 6.19 -16.95
C GLN A 136 -17.47 5.75 -17.91
N ASP A 137 -18.02 4.57 -17.72
CA ASP A 137 -19.16 4.07 -18.49
C ASP A 137 -20.39 3.80 -17.59
N ALA A 138 -21.42 3.15 -18.15
CA ALA A 138 -22.65 2.82 -17.43
C ALA A 138 -22.52 1.53 -16.58
N VAL A 139 -21.39 0.82 -16.66
CA VAL A 139 -21.15 -0.43 -15.94
C VAL A 139 -20.32 -0.14 -14.69
N THR A 140 -20.79 -0.60 -13.54
CA THR A 140 -20.06 -0.38 -12.27
C THR A 140 -18.81 -1.21 -12.21
N ASP A 141 -17.66 -0.59 -12.08
CA ASP A 141 -16.37 -1.24 -11.86
C ASP A 141 -16.09 -1.48 -10.38
N MET A 142 -15.01 -2.24 -10.09
CA MET A 142 -14.58 -2.50 -8.74
C MET A 142 -13.06 -2.35 -8.60
N LEU A 143 -12.64 -1.51 -7.67
CA LEU A 143 -11.25 -1.40 -7.25
C LEU A 143 -11.13 -1.77 -5.77
N THR A 144 -10.37 -2.83 -5.48
CA THR A 144 -10.07 -3.26 -4.11
C THR A 144 -8.70 -2.73 -3.71
N LEU A 145 -8.65 -1.94 -2.62
CA LEU A 145 -7.40 -1.46 -2.03
C LEU A 145 -7.18 -2.13 -0.69
N THR A 146 -5.99 -2.68 -0.49
CA THR A 146 -5.57 -3.22 0.81
C THR A 146 -4.49 -2.34 1.39
N TYR A 147 -4.76 -1.73 2.54
CA TYR A 147 -3.81 -0.89 3.27
C TYR A 147 -3.10 -1.66 4.38
N TYR A 148 -1.90 -1.23 4.69
CA TYR A 148 -1.18 -1.71 5.86
C TYR A 148 -1.63 -0.94 7.12
N ALA A 149 -2.05 -1.67 8.14
CA ALA A 149 -2.50 -1.13 9.43
C ALA A 149 -1.86 -1.87 10.62
N GLY A 150 -0.70 -2.48 10.42
CA GLY A 150 0.03 -3.25 11.42
C GLY A 150 1.10 -2.44 12.16
N ALA A 151 1.74 -3.08 13.13
CA ALA A 151 2.95 -2.58 13.75
C ALA A 151 4.16 -2.73 12.81
N TYR A 152 5.16 -1.87 12.98
CA TYR A 152 6.38 -1.88 12.17
C TYR A 152 6.99 -3.29 12.06
N ASP A 153 7.34 -3.67 10.84
CA ASP A 153 7.94 -4.98 10.51
C ASP A 153 7.22 -6.18 11.15
N HIS A 154 5.88 -6.10 11.28
CA HIS A 154 5.06 -7.12 11.93
C HIS A 154 5.44 -7.46 13.39
N GLN A 155 6.18 -6.57 14.04
CA GLN A 155 6.59 -6.71 15.44
C GLN A 155 5.43 -6.43 16.41
N SER A 156 5.65 -6.71 17.69
CA SER A 156 4.60 -6.49 18.68
C SER A 156 4.30 -5.00 18.90
N ALA A 157 3.04 -4.65 19.08
CA ALA A 157 2.61 -3.30 19.44
C ALA A 157 3.25 -2.79 20.74
N ARG A 158 3.62 -3.70 21.65
CA ARG A 158 4.33 -3.34 22.89
C ARG A 158 5.72 -2.75 22.63
N GLN A 159 6.39 -3.21 21.57
CA GLN A 159 7.73 -2.78 21.22
C GLN A 159 7.74 -1.54 20.32
N TYR A 160 6.76 -1.46 19.41
CA TYR A 160 6.64 -0.40 18.40
C TYR A 160 5.28 0.33 18.52
N GLY A 161 4.93 0.72 19.74
CA GLY A 161 3.65 1.36 20.04
C GLY A 161 3.49 2.73 19.38
N MET A 162 4.57 3.50 19.24
CA MET A 162 4.57 4.81 18.58
C MET A 162 4.34 4.67 17.07
N GLU A 163 5.02 3.72 16.44
CA GLU A 163 4.86 3.41 15.01
C GLU A 163 3.44 2.94 14.72
N MET A 164 2.87 2.13 15.61
CA MET A 164 1.50 1.66 15.44
C MET A 164 0.49 2.82 15.54
N GLN A 165 0.65 3.72 16.48
CA GLN A 165 -0.20 4.91 16.60
C GLN A 165 -0.08 5.81 15.37
N ASP A 166 1.15 6.07 14.91
CA ASP A 166 1.38 6.86 13.70
C ASP A 166 0.77 6.19 12.47
N THR A 167 0.83 4.86 12.39
CA THR A 167 0.19 4.11 11.30
C THR A 167 -1.31 4.36 11.24
N TYR A 168 -2.01 4.33 12.38
CA TYR A 168 -3.45 4.61 12.40
C TYR A 168 -3.77 6.08 12.11
N ALA A 169 -2.99 7.02 12.64
CA ALA A 169 -3.19 8.44 12.36
C ALA A 169 -2.96 8.78 10.87
N ARG A 170 -1.97 8.14 10.23
CA ARG A 170 -1.74 8.27 8.79
C ARG A 170 -2.81 7.60 7.97
N LEU A 171 -3.25 6.40 8.38
CA LEU A 171 -4.31 5.67 7.68
C LEU A 171 -5.60 6.48 7.63
N ASP A 172 -6.00 7.09 8.75
CA ASP A 172 -7.17 7.98 8.81
C ASP A 172 -7.05 9.08 7.74
N ARG A 173 -5.92 9.78 7.72
CA ARG A 173 -5.64 10.84 6.74
C ARG A 173 -5.52 10.34 5.29
N GLN A 174 -5.07 9.10 5.09
CA GLN A 174 -4.92 8.50 3.76
C GLN A 174 -6.24 8.02 3.15
N LEU A 175 -7.28 7.83 4.00
CA LEU A 175 -8.62 7.45 3.59
C LEU A 175 -9.53 8.66 3.31
N GLU A 176 -9.15 9.87 3.73
CA GLU A 176 -9.82 11.14 3.41
C GLU A 176 -9.52 11.58 1.95
#